data_ed063209803d84eb9bda4ae9031c322b
#
_entry.id   ed063209803d84eb9bda4ae9031c322b
#
_cell.length_a   1.000
_cell.length_b   1.000
_cell.length_c   1.000
_cell.angle_alpha   90.00
_cell.angle_beta   90.00
_cell.angle_gamma   90.00
#
_symmetry.space_group_name_H-M   'P 1'
#
loop_
_entity.id
_entity.type
_entity.pdbx_description
1 polymer ?
#
loop_
_entity_poly.entity_id
_entity_poly.type
_entity_poly.pdbx_seq_one_letter_code
_entity_poly.pdbx_strand_id
1 'polypeptide(L)'
;MTEAAADPVSATWAALAALPRPTLAELFAQDGRVGQLAETLELPGGTIRFDWSKTHLDPAHLAAFERLAEATGFAQRRRALVAGEKVNVTEGRAAEHLAQRGIGAEASVEEAGSFHARMHMLVEAIHGGALGDVRHLIHIGIGGSALGPALALDALARDNPLVDVHVVANIDGCALEAAFEACDPQTTMIAVASKTFTTIETMTNAASALAWLEENGVTDPYGRVVALTAAPDKAVDWGVDETRILPFREAVGGRYSLWSSIGFPVALAIGWDEFAELLEGAAAMDRHFVETDGAANLPLRAAFADQLYTRLRGCQTRAVFAYDERLRLLPSYLQQLEMESNGKSVTADGLPVSGPTAPITWGGVGTDAQHAVFQLLHQGTVIAPVDFIAAIQPGDGLDPAHHRILLANCFAQGAALMAGKAADDPARSYPGDRPSATILVEELNAATLGALIAFHEHRTFANAVLMGINPFDQFGVELGKQIAGEIDRGGVRFDASTEALLEAAGIGG
;
A
#
# COMPACT_ATOMS: atom_id res chain seq x y z
N MET A 1 -48.14 14.38 1.84
CA MET A 1 -46.86 13.62 1.94
C MET A 1 -45.87 14.43 1.12
N THR A 2 -45.05 15.25 1.76
CA THR A 2 -43.92 15.91 1.12
C THR A 2 -42.91 14.83 0.78
N GLU A 3 -42.62 14.59 -0.51
CA GLU A 3 -41.46 13.82 -0.94
C GLU A 3 -40.24 14.37 -0.22
N ALA A 4 -39.64 13.57 0.62
CA ALA A 4 -38.35 13.93 1.19
C ALA A 4 -37.39 14.11 0.01
N ALA A 5 -36.81 15.31 -0.11
CA ALA A 5 -35.81 15.58 -1.15
C ALA A 5 -34.74 14.48 -1.06
N ALA A 6 -34.44 13.82 -2.19
CA ALA A 6 -33.42 12.79 -2.23
C ALA A 6 -32.11 13.37 -1.70
N ASP A 7 -31.42 12.61 -0.84
CA ASP A 7 -30.10 12.96 -0.35
C ASP A 7 -29.17 13.28 -1.54
N PRO A 8 -28.43 14.41 -1.54
CA PRO A 8 -27.59 14.84 -2.66
C PRO A 8 -26.61 13.78 -3.15
N VAL A 9 -26.04 12.97 -2.25
CA VAL A 9 -25.13 11.87 -2.59
C VAL A 9 -25.87 10.79 -3.39
N SER A 10 -27.02 10.36 -2.89
CA SER A 10 -27.88 9.36 -3.58
C SER A 10 -28.36 9.85 -4.94
N ALA A 11 -28.74 11.12 -5.06
CA ALA A 11 -29.13 11.72 -6.33
C ALA A 11 -27.98 11.73 -7.35
N THR A 12 -26.76 12.01 -6.90
CA THR A 12 -25.58 12.02 -7.77
C THR A 12 -25.19 10.61 -8.23
N TRP A 13 -25.29 9.61 -7.36
CA TRP A 13 -25.10 8.20 -7.74
C TRP A 13 -26.14 7.75 -8.78
N ALA A 14 -27.40 8.15 -8.63
CA ALA A 14 -28.44 7.85 -9.61
C ALA A 14 -28.17 8.51 -10.97
N ALA A 15 -27.69 9.76 -10.97
CA ALA A 15 -27.29 10.46 -12.18
C ALA A 15 -26.09 9.77 -12.88
N LEU A 16 -25.07 9.35 -12.13
CA LEU A 16 -23.94 8.56 -12.65
C LEU A 16 -24.40 7.24 -13.28
N ALA A 17 -25.29 6.52 -12.61
CA ALA A 17 -25.81 5.24 -13.10
C ALA A 17 -26.65 5.38 -14.38
N ALA A 18 -27.22 6.55 -14.64
CA ALA A 18 -28.02 6.87 -15.82
C ALA A 18 -27.18 7.29 -17.04
N LEU A 19 -25.86 7.53 -16.88
CA LEU A 19 -24.99 7.92 -17.99
C LEU A 19 -24.87 6.79 -19.03
N PRO A 20 -24.69 7.14 -20.32
CA PRO A 20 -24.39 6.17 -21.36
C PRO A 20 -23.17 5.29 -21.01
N ARG A 21 -23.13 4.08 -21.57
CA ARG A 21 -22.03 3.14 -21.37
C ARG A 21 -21.34 2.82 -22.71
N PRO A 22 -20.65 3.79 -23.31
CA PRO A 22 -19.97 3.57 -24.58
C PRO A 22 -18.86 2.54 -24.41
N THR A 23 -18.55 1.86 -25.51
CA THR A 23 -17.37 0.99 -25.61
C THR A 23 -16.08 1.82 -25.71
N LEU A 24 -14.94 1.21 -25.42
CA LEU A 24 -13.65 1.87 -25.61
C LEU A 24 -13.40 2.25 -27.08
N ALA A 25 -13.88 1.44 -28.03
CA ALA A 25 -13.78 1.74 -29.46
C ALA A 25 -14.55 3.02 -29.83
N GLU A 26 -15.78 3.18 -29.33
CA GLU A 26 -16.59 4.40 -29.54
C GLU A 26 -15.94 5.63 -28.88
N LEU A 27 -15.34 5.45 -27.70
CA LEU A 27 -14.63 6.52 -27.00
C LEU A 27 -13.35 6.96 -27.73
N PHE A 28 -12.60 6.02 -28.31
CA PHE A 28 -11.40 6.32 -29.10
C PHE A 28 -11.69 6.87 -30.49
N ALA A 29 -12.92 6.75 -30.98
CA ALA A 29 -13.35 7.46 -32.19
C ALA A 29 -13.50 8.99 -32.00
N GLN A 30 -13.42 9.47 -30.75
CA GLN A 30 -13.45 10.88 -30.42
C GLN A 30 -12.02 11.44 -30.38
N ASP A 31 -11.81 12.59 -31.04
CA ASP A 31 -10.51 13.27 -31.03
C ASP A 31 -10.09 13.76 -29.64
N GLY A 32 -8.81 13.78 -29.39
CA GLY A 32 -8.23 14.39 -28.17
C GLY A 32 -8.34 13.58 -26.88
N ARG A 33 -8.85 12.33 -26.92
CA ARG A 33 -9.07 11.50 -25.73
C ARG A 33 -7.84 11.32 -24.85
N VAL A 34 -6.69 11.03 -25.45
CA VAL A 34 -5.43 10.85 -24.71
C VAL A 34 -5.05 12.15 -23.99
N GLY A 35 -5.16 13.30 -24.66
CA GLY A 35 -4.86 14.59 -24.04
C GLY A 35 -5.81 14.98 -22.89
N GLN A 36 -7.01 14.40 -22.83
CA GLN A 36 -7.98 14.62 -21.74
C GLN A 36 -7.74 13.71 -20.53
N LEU A 37 -7.23 12.52 -20.76
CA LEU A 37 -7.19 11.46 -19.76
C LEU A 37 -5.77 11.01 -19.40
N ALA A 38 -4.74 11.58 -20.04
CA ALA A 38 -3.35 11.34 -19.67
C ALA A 38 -2.73 12.64 -19.16
N GLU A 39 -1.95 12.54 -18.08
CA GLU A 39 -1.28 13.65 -17.42
C GLU A 39 0.11 13.21 -17.00
N THR A 40 1.07 14.13 -17.02
CA THR A 40 2.42 13.88 -16.53
C THR A 40 2.68 14.83 -15.36
N LEU A 41 3.09 14.26 -14.24
CA LEU A 41 3.44 15.00 -13.03
C LEU A 41 4.97 15.08 -12.93
N GLU A 42 5.47 16.30 -12.82
CA GLU A 42 6.87 16.60 -12.53
C GLU A 42 7.11 16.42 -11.03
N LEU A 43 8.14 15.69 -10.68
CA LEU A 43 8.50 15.35 -9.30
C LEU A 43 10.00 15.56 -9.08
N PRO A 44 10.48 15.73 -7.85
CA PRO A 44 11.87 15.50 -7.54
C PRO A 44 12.30 14.12 -8.04
N GLY A 45 13.42 14.02 -8.74
CA GLY A 45 13.95 12.76 -9.24
C GLY A 45 13.31 12.21 -10.52
N GLY A 46 12.40 12.94 -11.19
CA GLY A 46 11.86 12.54 -12.50
C GLY A 46 10.36 12.74 -12.65
N THR A 47 9.77 12.13 -13.66
CA THR A 47 8.35 12.29 -13.99
C THR A 47 7.56 11.00 -13.77
N ILE A 48 6.26 11.14 -13.50
CA ILE A 48 5.30 10.02 -13.56
C ILE A 48 4.16 10.43 -14.49
N ARG A 49 3.94 9.61 -15.53
CA ARG A 49 2.79 9.75 -16.43
C ARG A 49 1.68 8.81 -16.01
N PHE A 50 0.49 9.37 -15.85
CA PHE A 50 -0.75 8.66 -15.58
C PHE A 50 -1.64 8.69 -16.82
N ASP A 51 -2.13 7.55 -17.28
CA ASP A 51 -2.94 7.43 -18.49
C ASP A 51 -4.18 6.56 -18.23
N TRP A 52 -5.35 7.20 -18.19
CA TRP A 52 -6.66 6.56 -18.10
C TRP A 52 -7.38 6.51 -19.45
N SER A 53 -6.71 6.76 -20.57
CA SER A 53 -7.36 6.80 -21.89
C SER A 53 -8.01 5.47 -22.27
N LYS A 54 -7.49 4.33 -21.81
CA LYS A 54 -8.08 3.02 -22.00
C LYS A 54 -9.07 2.60 -20.90
N THR A 55 -9.66 3.57 -20.19
CA THR A 55 -10.79 3.35 -19.29
C THR A 55 -12.08 3.85 -19.92
N HIS A 56 -13.23 3.56 -19.34
CA HIS A 56 -14.52 4.07 -19.82
C HIS A 56 -14.89 5.44 -19.22
N LEU A 57 -13.94 6.12 -18.59
CA LEU A 57 -14.15 7.52 -18.22
C LEU A 57 -14.29 8.38 -19.48
N ASP A 58 -15.22 9.32 -19.44
CA ASP A 58 -15.43 10.35 -20.44
C ASP A 58 -15.74 11.70 -19.74
N PRO A 59 -15.84 12.82 -20.45
CA PRO A 59 -16.12 14.11 -19.84
C PRO A 59 -17.42 14.15 -19.03
N ALA A 60 -18.44 13.39 -19.42
CA ALA A 60 -19.71 13.34 -18.70
C ALA A 60 -19.57 12.60 -17.36
N HIS A 61 -18.82 11.49 -17.35
CA HIS A 61 -18.48 10.77 -16.14
C HIS A 61 -17.62 11.63 -15.20
N LEU A 62 -16.57 12.30 -15.72
CA LEU A 62 -15.73 13.19 -14.91
C LEU A 62 -16.55 14.29 -14.24
N ALA A 63 -17.36 15.02 -15.01
CA ALA A 63 -18.23 16.08 -14.45
C ALA A 63 -19.25 15.55 -13.43
N ALA A 64 -19.75 14.32 -13.60
CA ALA A 64 -20.69 13.72 -12.65
C ALA A 64 -19.97 13.25 -11.38
N PHE A 65 -18.77 12.71 -11.49
CA PHE A 65 -17.94 12.34 -10.32
C PHE A 65 -17.45 13.57 -9.55
N GLU A 66 -17.14 14.68 -10.21
CA GLU A 66 -16.84 15.96 -9.52
C GLU A 66 -18.02 16.40 -8.65
N ARG A 67 -19.26 16.33 -9.18
CA ARG A 67 -20.46 16.61 -8.36
C ARG A 67 -20.62 15.62 -7.20
N LEU A 68 -20.23 14.36 -7.37
CA LEU A 68 -20.22 13.40 -6.27
C LEU A 68 -19.17 13.79 -5.21
N ALA A 69 -17.97 14.19 -5.62
CA ALA A 69 -16.93 14.65 -4.71
C ALA A 69 -17.38 15.91 -3.93
N GLU A 70 -18.09 16.84 -4.58
CA GLU A 70 -18.72 17.97 -3.90
C GLU A 70 -19.78 17.50 -2.89
N ALA A 71 -20.70 16.62 -3.31
CA ALA A 71 -21.79 16.14 -2.46
C ALA A 71 -21.29 15.33 -1.24
N THR A 72 -20.17 14.61 -1.36
CA THR A 72 -19.52 13.88 -0.26
C THR A 72 -18.61 14.75 0.60
N GLY A 73 -18.43 16.03 0.24
CA GLY A 73 -17.60 16.97 0.97
C GLY A 73 -16.10 16.67 0.85
N PHE A 74 -15.64 16.14 -0.29
CA PHE A 74 -14.25 15.72 -0.49
C PHE A 74 -13.23 16.80 -0.09
N ALA A 75 -13.40 18.03 -0.56
CA ALA A 75 -12.49 19.13 -0.25
C ALA A 75 -12.42 19.44 1.26
N GLN A 76 -13.54 19.32 1.97
CA GLN A 76 -13.59 19.50 3.42
C GLN A 76 -12.85 18.35 4.15
N ARG A 77 -13.12 17.11 3.76
CA ARG A 77 -12.47 15.93 4.37
C ARG A 77 -10.97 15.90 4.11
N ARG A 78 -10.54 16.32 2.91
CA ARG A 78 -9.13 16.50 2.56
C ARG A 78 -8.46 17.56 3.47
N ARG A 79 -9.09 18.72 3.66
CA ARG A 79 -8.58 19.75 4.60
C ARG A 79 -8.52 19.24 6.02
N ALA A 80 -9.53 18.51 6.49
CA ALA A 80 -9.56 17.91 7.83
C ALA A 80 -8.41 16.91 8.04
N LEU A 81 -8.11 16.08 7.02
CA LEU A 81 -6.96 15.15 7.03
C LEU A 81 -5.65 15.92 7.21
N VAL A 82 -5.42 16.95 6.39
CA VAL A 82 -4.19 17.77 6.44
C VAL A 82 -4.08 18.57 7.74
N ALA A 83 -5.20 19.06 8.26
CA ALA A 83 -5.24 19.82 9.50
C ALA A 83 -5.03 18.95 10.77
N GLY A 84 -4.88 17.63 10.63
CA GLY A 84 -4.73 16.72 11.76
C GLY A 84 -6.01 16.61 12.61
N GLU A 85 -7.19 16.85 12.01
CA GLU A 85 -8.47 16.64 12.68
C GLU A 85 -8.74 15.13 12.90
N LYS A 86 -9.71 14.82 13.76
CA LYS A 86 -10.08 13.43 14.11
C LYS A 86 -10.85 12.75 12.97
N VAL A 87 -10.18 12.56 11.83
CA VAL A 87 -10.77 11.92 10.64
C VAL A 87 -10.98 10.40 10.78
N ASN A 88 -10.25 9.75 11.69
CA ASN A 88 -10.52 8.38 12.13
C ASN A 88 -11.61 8.42 13.21
N VAL A 89 -12.84 8.53 12.78
CA VAL A 89 -13.98 8.82 13.64
C VAL A 89 -14.32 7.68 14.61
N THR A 90 -14.07 6.44 14.25
CA THR A 90 -14.38 5.25 15.06
C THR A 90 -13.41 5.07 16.23
N GLU A 91 -12.17 5.52 16.09
CA GLU A 91 -11.15 5.50 17.14
C GLU A 91 -10.91 6.90 17.76
N GLY A 92 -11.60 7.94 17.25
CA GLY A 92 -11.58 9.30 17.80
C GLY A 92 -10.25 10.02 17.67
N ARG A 93 -9.42 9.69 16.65
CA ARG A 93 -8.07 10.23 16.47
C ARG A 93 -7.81 10.75 15.04
N ALA A 94 -6.73 11.49 14.87
CA ALA A 94 -6.22 11.95 13.58
C ALA A 94 -5.61 10.78 12.78
N ALA A 95 -5.32 11.03 11.49
CA ALA A 95 -4.49 10.19 10.65
C ALA A 95 -3.34 11.05 10.09
N GLU A 96 -2.14 10.89 10.64
CA GLU A 96 -1.04 11.87 10.48
C GLU A 96 0.16 11.33 9.69
N HIS A 97 -0.10 10.45 8.72
CA HIS A 97 0.95 9.95 7.83
C HIS A 97 1.52 11.04 6.90
N LEU A 98 0.74 12.06 6.52
CA LEU A 98 1.23 13.19 5.74
C LEU A 98 2.22 14.05 6.56
N ALA A 99 2.00 14.18 7.87
CA ALA A 99 2.90 14.93 8.75
C ALA A 99 4.30 14.33 8.79
N GLN A 100 4.42 13.01 8.59
CA GLN A 100 5.72 12.34 8.47
C GLN A 100 6.50 12.78 7.22
N ARG A 101 5.84 13.41 6.25
CA ARG A 101 6.42 13.93 5.01
C ARG A 101 6.43 15.47 4.97
N GLY A 102 6.18 16.10 6.10
CA GLY A 102 6.22 17.56 6.25
C GLY A 102 4.93 18.29 5.82
N ILE A 103 3.83 17.57 5.56
CA ILE A 103 2.55 18.15 5.18
C ILE A 103 1.51 17.86 6.27
N GLY A 104 1.08 18.89 7.01
CA GLY A 104 0.13 18.67 8.10
C GLY A 104 0.06 19.81 9.09
N ALA A 105 -0.54 19.55 10.25
CA ALA A 105 -0.52 20.47 11.39
C ALA A 105 0.92 20.71 11.86
N GLU A 106 1.29 21.97 12.11
CA GLU A 106 2.65 22.38 12.44
C GLU A 106 3.27 21.53 13.58
N ALA A 107 2.54 21.38 14.69
CA ALA A 107 3.01 20.58 15.81
C ALA A 107 3.25 19.09 15.46
N SER A 108 2.45 18.52 14.57
CA SER A 108 2.61 17.12 14.12
C SER A 108 3.80 16.96 13.18
N VAL A 109 4.06 17.95 12.34
CA VAL A 109 5.23 18.00 11.45
C VAL A 109 6.51 18.19 12.27
N GLU A 110 6.52 19.10 13.25
CA GLU A 110 7.68 19.31 14.13
C GLU A 110 8.02 18.04 14.93
N GLU A 111 7.02 17.35 15.47
CA GLU A 111 7.22 16.12 16.21
C GLU A 111 7.74 14.99 15.29
N ALA A 112 7.16 14.81 14.09
CA ALA A 112 7.65 13.86 13.09
C ALA A 112 9.11 14.15 12.71
N GLY A 113 9.46 15.43 12.52
CA GLY A 113 10.83 15.87 12.28
C GLY A 113 11.79 15.51 13.41
N SER A 114 11.34 15.60 14.67
CA SER A 114 12.14 15.19 15.83
C SER A 114 12.40 13.67 15.86
N PHE A 115 11.41 12.86 15.49
CA PHE A 115 11.57 11.41 15.38
C PHE A 115 12.48 11.02 14.21
N HIS A 116 12.38 11.71 13.08
CA HIS A 116 13.28 11.52 11.95
C HIS A 116 14.73 11.90 12.31
N ALA A 117 14.93 13.01 13.01
CA ALA A 117 16.27 13.41 13.46
C ALA A 117 16.90 12.33 14.39
N ARG A 118 16.10 11.74 15.27
CA ARG A 118 16.53 10.63 16.12
C ARG A 118 16.86 9.39 15.32
N MET A 119 16.03 9.02 14.34
CA MET A 119 16.26 7.89 13.44
C MET A 119 17.52 8.10 12.60
N HIS A 120 17.70 9.30 12.04
CA HIS A 120 18.88 9.69 11.28
C HIS A 120 20.16 9.53 12.13
N MET A 121 20.18 10.07 13.35
CA MET A 121 21.34 9.92 14.25
C MET A 121 21.69 8.45 14.51
N LEU A 122 20.68 7.56 14.66
CA LEU A 122 20.91 6.13 14.89
C LEU A 122 21.46 5.46 13.62
N VAL A 123 20.91 5.76 12.43
CA VAL A 123 21.40 5.26 11.14
C VAL A 123 22.87 5.64 10.95
N GLU A 124 23.22 6.91 11.14
CA GLU A 124 24.59 7.40 11.03
C GLU A 124 25.54 6.76 12.07
N ALA A 125 25.06 6.55 13.31
CA ALA A 125 25.83 5.88 14.34
C ALA A 125 26.14 4.42 13.98
N ILE A 126 25.19 3.71 13.38
CA ILE A 126 25.38 2.34 12.90
C ILE A 126 26.36 2.31 11.73
N HIS A 127 26.16 3.13 10.70
CA HIS A 127 27.05 3.21 9.54
C HIS A 127 28.46 3.64 9.93
N GLY A 128 28.59 4.54 10.92
CA GLY A 128 29.86 4.96 11.48
C GLY A 128 30.56 3.96 12.41
N GLY A 129 29.95 2.77 12.64
CA GLY A 129 30.51 1.70 13.45
C GLY A 129 30.43 1.93 14.96
N ALA A 130 29.63 2.90 15.45
CA ALA A 130 29.49 3.17 16.89
C ALA A 130 28.81 2.01 17.65
N LEU A 131 28.05 1.16 16.94
CA LEU A 131 27.42 -0.06 17.49
C LEU A 131 28.13 -1.34 17.03
N GLY A 132 29.37 -1.25 16.56
CA GLY A 132 30.17 -2.33 16.01
C GLY A 132 30.00 -2.50 14.49
N ASP A 133 30.54 -3.60 13.95
CA ASP A 133 30.39 -3.94 12.53
C ASP A 133 28.98 -4.53 12.31
N VAL A 134 28.07 -3.73 11.81
CA VAL A 134 26.68 -4.14 11.49
C VAL A 134 26.56 -4.35 9.99
N ARG A 135 26.31 -5.58 9.58
CA ARG A 135 26.14 -5.96 8.16
C ARG A 135 24.73 -6.45 7.85
N HIS A 136 24.02 -6.95 8.87
CA HIS A 136 22.71 -7.54 8.72
C HIS A 136 21.72 -6.91 9.70
N LEU A 137 20.47 -6.74 9.25
CA LEU A 137 19.34 -6.41 10.09
C LEU A 137 18.23 -7.44 9.89
N ILE A 138 17.79 -8.09 10.96
CA ILE A 138 16.54 -8.87 10.94
C ILE A 138 15.42 -7.94 11.39
N HIS A 139 14.55 -7.54 10.46
CA HIS A 139 13.39 -6.70 10.73
C HIS A 139 12.17 -7.55 11.00
N ILE A 140 11.72 -7.58 12.25
CA ILE A 140 10.58 -8.38 12.73
C ILE A 140 9.36 -7.46 12.87
N GLY A 141 8.36 -7.64 12.01
CA GLY A 141 7.13 -6.87 12.01
C GLY A 141 6.05 -7.56 11.19
N ILE A 142 4.78 -7.24 11.39
CA ILE A 142 3.68 -7.89 10.69
C ILE A 142 2.75 -6.85 10.06
N GLY A 143 2.13 -7.19 8.92
CA GLY A 143 1.21 -6.32 8.21
C GLY A 143 1.86 -4.99 7.83
N GLY A 144 1.30 -3.86 8.28
CA GLY A 144 1.81 -2.53 7.95
C GLY A 144 3.22 -2.24 8.47
N SER A 145 3.68 -2.94 9.51
CA SER A 145 5.06 -2.84 9.99
C SER A 145 6.08 -3.56 9.10
N ALA A 146 5.63 -4.36 8.11
CA ALA A 146 6.50 -5.14 7.24
C ALA A 146 6.32 -4.82 5.75
N LEU A 147 5.07 -4.70 5.26
CA LEU A 147 4.80 -4.64 3.81
C LEU A 147 5.37 -3.39 3.14
N GLY A 148 5.26 -2.22 3.78
CA GLY A 148 5.84 -0.98 3.29
C GLY A 148 7.38 -1.05 3.23
N PRO A 149 8.06 -1.36 4.33
CA PRO A 149 9.51 -1.61 4.33
C PRO A 149 9.95 -2.66 3.32
N ALA A 150 9.28 -3.81 3.24
CA ALA A 150 9.63 -4.86 2.28
C ALA A 150 9.55 -4.38 0.82
N LEU A 151 8.50 -3.64 0.46
CA LEU A 151 8.37 -3.05 -0.87
C LEU A 151 9.52 -2.08 -1.17
N ALA A 152 9.82 -1.17 -0.25
CA ALA A 152 10.86 -0.16 -0.45
C ALA A 152 12.27 -0.80 -0.51
N LEU A 153 12.55 -1.79 0.34
CA LEU A 153 13.80 -2.55 0.32
C LEU A 153 13.97 -3.32 -0.99
N ASP A 154 12.92 -4.03 -1.44
CA ASP A 154 12.97 -4.78 -2.69
C ASP A 154 13.12 -3.87 -3.93
N ALA A 155 12.58 -2.65 -3.85
CA ALA A 155 12.67 -1.68 -4.94
C ALA A 155 14.02 -0.94 -4.99
N LEU A 156 14.60 -0.58 -3.85
CA LEU A 156 15.72 0.36 -3.76
C LEU A 156 17.03 -0.29 -3.27
N ALA A 157 16.96 -1.38 -2.50
CA ALA A 157 18.12 -1.97 -1.82
C ALA A 157 18.50 -3.37 -2.34
N ARG A 158 18.02 -3.79 -3.53
CA ARG A 158 18.32 -5.11 -4.11
C ARG A 158 19.80 -5.34 -4.36
N ASP A 159 20.45 -4.29 -4.88
CA ASP A 159 21.82 -4.35 -5.33
C ASP A 159 22.68 -3.48 -4.43
N ASN A 160 23.58 -4.11 -3.66
CA ASN A 160 24.55 -3.43 -2.80
C ASN A 160 23.94 -2.56 -1.68
N PRO A 161 23.08 -3.08 -0.81
CA PRO A 161 22.62 -2.34 0.37
C PRO A 161 23.80 -2.02 1.30
N LEU A 162 23.70 -0.90 2.03
CA LEU A 162 24.69 -0.55 3.07
C LEU A 162 24.63 -1.53 4.25
N VAL A 163 23.43 -2.00 4.58
CA VAL A 163 23.16 -3.11 5.51
C VAL A 163 22.14 -4.02 4.88
N ASP A 164 22.40 -5.31 4.86
CA ASP A 164 21.48 -6.31 4.31
C ASP A 164 20.31 -6.56 5.27
N VAL A 165 19.07 -6.34 4.79
CA VAL A 165 17.87 -6.39 5.62
C VAL A 165 16.98 -7.57 5.27
N HIS A 166 16.70 -8.41 6.26
CA HIS A 166 15.82 -9.57 6.19
C HIS A 166 14.49 -9.27 6.89
N VAL A 167 13.41 -9.17 6.13
CA VAL A 167 12.08 -8.88 6.69
C VAL A 167 11.38 -10.17 7.09
N VAL A 168 11.09 -10.33 8.37
CA VAL A 168 10.37 -11.48 8.96
C VAL A 168 8.97 -11.01 9.37
N ALA A 169 7.97 -11.40 8.58
CA ALA A 169 6.58 -10.97 8.74
C ALA A 169 5.60 -12.12 9.05
N ASN A 170 6.12 -13.31 9.38
CA ASN A 170 5.32 -14.49 9.68
C ASN A 170 5.80 -15.16 10.97
N ILE A 171 4.86 -15.69 11.74
CA ILE A 171 5.16 -16.51 12.93
C ILE A 171 5.65 -17.93 12.57
N ASP A 172 5.44 -18.36 11.31
CA ASP A 172 6.02 -19.62 10.83
C ASP A 172 7.54 -19.56 10.98
N GLY A 173 8.09 -20.49 11.77
CA GLY A 173 9.53 -20.55 12.10
C GLY A 173 10.44 -20.59 10.87
N CYS A 174 9.99 -21.19 9.76
CA CYS A 174 10.77 -21.22 8.52
C CYS A 174 11.17 -19.82 8.01
N ALA A 175 10.33 -18.80 8.26
CA ALA A 175 10.65 -17.44 7.84
C ALA A 175 11.82 -16.85 8.67
N LEU A 176 11.87 -17.17 9.96
CA LEU A 176 12.94 -16.73 10.85
C LEU A 176 14.21 -17.54 10.64
N GLU A 177 14.10 -18.85 10.43
CA GLU A 177 15.24 -19.73 10.12
C GLU A 177 15.95 -19.28 8.83
N ALA A 178 15.21 -18.93 7.78
CA ALA A 178 15.79 -18.42 6.55
C ALA A 178 16.60 -17.12 6.77
N ALA A 179 16.13 -16.24 7.67
CA ALA A 179 16.89 -15.04 8.04
C ALA A 179 18.15 -15.40 8.86
N PHE A 180 18.07 -16.38 9.77
CA PHE A 180 19.23 -16.83 10.53
C PHE A 180 20.32 -17.48 9.65
N GLU A 181 19.91 -18.25 8.64
CA GLU A 181 20.85 -18.85 7.68
C GLU A 181 21.58 -17.81 6.83
N ALA A 182 20.94 -16.68 6.56
CA ALA A 182 21.49 -15.62 5.74
C ALA A 182 22.39 -14.65 6.53
N CYS A 183 22.30 -14.63 7.86
CA CYS A 183 22.94 -13.62 8.71
C CYS A 183 24.10 -14.19 9.53
N ASP A 184 25.15 -13.38 9.73
CA ASP A 184 26.18 -13.65 10.75
C ASP A 184 25.73 -13.03 12.08
N PRO A 185 25.51 -13.83 13.15
CA PRO A 185 25.05 -13.35 14.45
C PRO A 185 25.92 -12.22 15.03
N GLN A 186 27.22 -12.23 14.77
CA GLN A 186 28.17 -11.25 15.34
C GLN A 186 28.02 -9.86 14.68
N THR A 187 27.47 -9.79 13.47
CA THR A 187 27.27 -8.56 12.70
C THR A 187 25.78 -8.22 12.48
N THR A 188 24.88 -8.92 13.21
CA THR A 188 23.43 -8.77 13.06
C THR A 188 22.83 -7.88 14.14
N MET A 189 21.95 -6.97 13.74
CA MET A 189 20.98 -6.28 14.61
C MET A 189 19.56 -6.78 14.37
N ILE A 190 18.67 -6.55 15.33
CA ILE A 190 17.25 -6.92 15.26
C ILE A 190 16.42 -5.64 15.40
N ALA A 191 15.54 -5.36 14.44
CA ALA A 191 14.52 -4.32 14.57
C ALA A 191 13.17 -4.96 14.91
N VAL A 192 12.62 -4.62 16.07
CA VAL A 192 11.30 -5.09 16.53
C VAL A 192 10.26 -4.02 16.27
N ALA A 193 9.42 -4.24 15.27
CA ALA A 193 8.43 -3.27 14.78
C ALA A 193 7.01 -3.66 15.22
N SER A 194 6.51 -3.00 16.27
CA SER A 194 5.15 -3.21 16.77
C SER A 194 4.60 -1.94 17.40
N LYS A 195 3.50 -1.42 16.85
CA LYS A 195 2.86 -0.19 17.34
C LYS A 195 2.58 -0.22 18.85
N THR A 196 2.04 -1.33 19.34
CA THR A 196 1.67 -1.51 20.76
C THR A 196 2.75 -2.22 21.58
N PHE A 197 3.78 -2.72 20.91
CA PHE A 197 4.84 -3.58 21.48
C PHE A 197 4.29 -4.79 22.27
N THR A 198 3.17 -5.34 21.77
CA THR A 198 2.46 -6.48 22.39
C THR A 198 1.93 -7.48 21.33
N THR A 199 2.24 -7.28 20.05
CA THR A 199 1.81 -8.18 18.98
C THR A 199 2.48 -9.54 19.20
N ILE A 200 1.69 -10.57 19.45
CA ILE A 200 2.18 -11.87 19.91
C ILE A 200 3.18 -12.49 18.92
N GLU A 201 2.86 -12.45 17.63
CA GLU A 201 3.70 -12.98 16.58
C GLU A 201 5.08 -12.27 16.51
N THR A 202 5.06 -10.93 16.61
CA THR A 202 6.27 -10.11 16.61
C THR A 202 7.12 -10.38 17.83
N MET A 203 6.51 -10.44 19.02
CA MET A 203 7.25 -10.64 20.27
C MET A 203 7.80 -12.07 20.39
N THR A 204 7.09 -13.08 19.87
CA THR A 204 7.57 -14.47 19.82
C THR A 204 8.79 -14.59 18.91
N ASN A 205 8.73 -14.02 17.68
CA ASN A 205 9.87 -14.02 16.78
C ASN A 205 11.06 -13.23 17.36
N ALA A 206 10.81 -12.10 18.03
CA ALA A 206 11.85 -11.31 18.67
C ALA A 206 12.56 -12.09 19.80
N ALA A 207 11.81 -12.82 20.62
CA ALA A 207 12.39 -13.68 21.66
C ALA A 207 13.25 -14.81 21.07
N SER A 208 12.80 -15.44 19.99
CA SER A 208 13.56 -16.46 19.26
C SER A 208 14.84 -15.89 18.65
N ALA A 209 14.79 -14.67 18.10
CA ALA A 209 15.96 -14.00 17.53
C ALA A 209 16.99 -13.61 18.61
N LEU A 210 16.54 -13.20 19.81
CA LEU A 210 17.45 -12.97 20.95
C LEU A 210 18.14 -14.26 21.39
N ALA A 211 17.37 -15.36 21.52
CA ALA A 211 17.93 -16.67 21.86
C ALA A 211 18.97 -17.13 20.83
N TRP A 212 18.70 -16.96 19.53
CA TRP A 212 19.66 -17.26 18.47
C TRP A 212 20.96 -16.45 18.59
N LEU A 213 20.89 -15.15 18.91
CA LEU A 213 22.10 -14.34 19.16
C LEU A 213 22.90 -14.88 20.36
N GLU A 214 22.20 -15.20 21.47
CA GLU A 214 22.83 -15.73 22.68
C GLU A 214 23.50 -17.09 22.45
N GLU A 215 22.82 -18.02 21.79
CA GLU A 215 23.31 -19.36 21.44
C GLU A 215 24.55 -19.30 20.52
N ASN A 216 24.66 -18.23 19.71
CA ASN A 216 25.83 -18.00 18.85
C ASN A 216 26.88 -17.06 19.47
N GLY A 217 26.85 -16.87 20.79
CA GLY A 217 27.91 -16.22 21.54
C GLY A 217 27.90 -14.70 21.55
N VAL A 218 26.80 -14.06 21.19
CA VAL A 218 26.59 -12.61 21.37
C VAL A 218 26.35 -12.36 22.85
N THR A 219 27.28 -11.68 23.53
CA THR A 219 27.24 -11.50 24.98
C THR A 219 26.19 -10.53 25.48
N ASP A 220 25.71 -9.60 24.64
CA ASP A 220 24.64 -8.65 24.91
C ASP A 220 23.64 -8.65 23.77
N PRO A 221 22.70 -9.63 23.69
CA PRO A 221 21.68 -9.69 22.65
C PRO A 221 20.76 -8.47 22.64
N TYR A 222 20.37 -7.94 23.82
CA TYR A 222 19.55 -6.74 23.91
C TYR A 222 20.27 -5.49 23.39
N GLY A 223 21.59 -5.42 23.48
CA GLY A 223 22.42 -4.38 22.87
C GLY A 223 22.34 -4.36 21.33
N ARG A 224 21.80 -5.40 20.72
CA ARG A 224 21.58 -5.51 19.27
C ARG A 224 20.17 -5.18 18.82
N VAL A 225 19.27 -4.78 19.74
CA VAL A 225 17.86 -4.52 19.42
C VAL A 225 17.58 -3.04 19.22
N VAL A 226 16.83 -2.73 18.15
CA VAL A 226 16.16 -1.44 17.91
C VAL A 226 14.66 -1.65 17.99
N ALA A 227 13.94 -0.87 18.79
CA ALA A 227 12.49 -0.93 18.90
C ALA A 227 11.83 0.18 18.07
N LEU A 228 10.88 -0.20 17.21
CA LEU A 228 10.08 0.71 16.38
C LEU A 228 8.64 0.66 16.91
N THR A 229 8.23 1.66 17.71
CA THR A 229 6.97 1.53 18.48
C THR A 229 6.33 2.87 18.83
N ALA A 230 5.01 2.86 19.02
CA ALA A 230 4.26 3.96 19.65
C ALA A 230 4.13 3.79 21.17
N ALA A 231 4.72 2.72 21.75
CA ALA A 231 4.68 2.42 23.19
C ALA A 231 6.12 2.26 23.76
N PRO A 232 6.92 3.33 23.80
CA PRO A 232 8.34 3.26 24.20
C PRO A 232 8.55 2.66 25.60
N ASP A 233 7.68 2.95 26.57
CA ASP A 233 7.79 2.41 27.91
C ASP A 233 7.79 0.87 27.93
N LYS A 234 6.96 0.25 27.09
CA LYS A 234 6.94 -1.23 26.98
C LYS A 234 8.20 -1.80 26.35
N ALA A 235 8.84 -1.06 25.46
CA ALA A 235 10.12 -1.49 24.89
C ALA A 235 11.24 -1.42 25.93
N VAL A 236 11.23 -0.39 26.78
CA VAL A 236 12.14 -0.29 27.95
C VAL A 236 11.91 -1.45 28.92
N ASP A 237 10.64 -1.70 29.30
CA ASP A 237 10.26 -2.81 30.18
C ASP A 237 10.67 -4.17 29.62
N TRP A 238 10.71 -4.32 28.30
CA TRP A 238 11.15 -5.54 27.62
C TRP A 238 12.68 -5.67 27.55
N GLY A 239 13.44 -4.59 27.84
CA GLY A 239 14.89 -4.59 27.93
C GLY A 239 15.63 -3.82 26.84
N VAL A 240 14.93 -3.07 25.97
CA VAL A 240 15.58 -2.22 24.97
C VAL A 240 16.07 -0.92 25.60
N ASP A 241 17.31 -0.56 25.35
CA ASP A 241 17.89 0.71 25.77
C ASP A 241 17.19 1.89 25.10
N GLU A 242 16.86 2.94 25.88
CA GLU A 242 16.13 4.11 25.37
C GLU A 242 16.78 4.74 24.14
N THR A 243 18.10 4.71 24.00
CA THR A 243 18.81 5.29 22.84
C THR A 243 18.51 4.57 21.54
N ARG A 244 18.05 3.32 21.58
CA ARG A 244 17.68 2.49 20.45
C ARG A 244 16.16 2.30 20.28
N ILE A 245 15.35 3.09 20.97
CA ILE A 245 13.90 3.15 20.75
C ILE A 245 13.62 4.27 19.77
N LEU A 246 13.03 3.95 18.65
CA LEU A 246 12.57 4.89 17.62
C LEU A 246 11.04 5.01 17.70
N PRO A 247 10.53 6.06 18.35
CA PRO A 247 9.09 6.22 18.54
C PRO A 247 8.42 6.75 17.26
N PHE A 248 7.12 6.51 17.16
CA PHE A 248 6.22 7.18 16.23
C PHE A 248 4.84 7.38 16.86
N ARG A 249 4.05 8.30 16.29
CA ARG A 249 2.74 8.63 16.84
C ARG A 249 1.71 7.52 16.64
N GLU A 250 0.82 7.38 17.62
CA GLU A 250 -0.32 6.48 17.52
C GLU A 250 -1.27 6.86 16.36
N ALA A 251 -1.32 8.14 16.00
CA ALA A 251 -2.09 8.67 14.88
C ALA A 251 -1.56 8.23 13.49
N VAL A 252 -0.41 7.55 13.41
CA VAL A 252 0.09 6.93 12.18
C VAL A 252 -0.45 5.50 12.11
N GLY A 253 -1.33 5.24 11.14
CA GLY A 253 -1.88 3.90 10.88
C GLY A 253 -0.82 2.93 10.35
N GLY A 254 -0.91 1.63 10.69
CA GLY A 254 0.11 0.63 10.31
C GLY A 254 0.39 0.60 8.81
N ARG A 255 -0.63 0.49 7.96
CA ARG A 255 -0.50 0.46 6.49
C ARG A 255 -0.05 1.77 5.84
N TYR A 256 0.04 2.85 6.63
CA TYR A 256 0.54 4.18 6.25
C TYR A 256 1.86 4.54 6.96
N SER A 257 2.54 3.57 7.60
CA SER A 257 3.61 3.88 8.55
C SER A 257 5.02 3.89 7.96
N LEU A 258 5.21 3.52 6.71
CA LEU A 258 6.53 3.51 6.03
C LEU A 258 7.33 4.81 6.25
N TRP A 259 6.65 5.94 6.30
CA TRP A 259 7.20 7.29 6.42
C TRP A 259 7.67 7.67 7.83
N SER A 260 7.30 6.87 8.82
CA SER A 260 7.68 7.05 10.24
C SER A 260 8.94 6.25 10.58
N SER A 261 9.20 6.08 11.87
CA SER A 261 10.28 5.20 12.35
C SER A 261 10.20 3.77 11.85
N ILE A 262 9.04 3.31 11.35
CA ILE A 262 8.89 2.02 10.66
C ILE A 262 9.75 1.95 9.37
N GLY A 263 10.11 3.09 8.79
CA GLY A 263 11.04 3.17 7.66
C GLY A 263 12.51 2.96 8.03
N PHE A 264 12.85 2.80 9.30
CA PHE A 264 14.23 2.60 9.76
C PHE A 264 15.01 1.53 8.98
N PRO A 265 14.49 0.32 8.72
CA PRO A 265 15.22 -0.69 7.96
C PRO A 265 15.53 -0.23 6.52
N VAL A 266 14.66 0.58 5.93
CA VAL A 266 14.90 1.16 4.60
C VAL A 266 16.01 2.19 4.68
N ALA A 267 15.91 3.16 5.61
CA ALA A 267 16.95 4.18 5.82
C ALA A 267 18.32 3.56 6.14
N LEU A 268 18.34 2.44 6.87
CA LEU A 268 19.58 1.73 7.17
C LEU A 268 20.16 1.03 5.93
N ALA A 269 19.32 0.51 5.05
CA ALA A 269 19.76 -0.22 3.86
C ALA A 269 20.26 0.71 2.74
N ILE A 270 19.57 1.85 2.51
CA ILE A 270 19.89 2.75 1.39
C ILE A 270 20.65 4.01 1.81
N GLY A 271 20.74 4.31 3.11
CA GLY A 271 21.28 5.54 3.65
C GLY A 271 20.21 6.61 3.87
N TRP A 272 20.54 7.57 4.74
CA TRP A 272 19.57 8.62 5.13
C TRP A 272 19.20 9.55 3.97
N ASP A 273 20.17 9.94 3.16
CA ASP A 273 19.92 10.90 2.06
C ASP A 273 18.92 10.34 1.05
N GLU A 274 19.07 9.08 0.67
CA GLU A 274 18.14 8.42 -0.25
C GLU A 274 16.76 8.17 0.41
N PHE A 275 16.71 7.86 1.71
CA PHE A 275 15.45 7.81 2.45
C PHE A 275 14.76 9.18 2.53
N ALA A 276 15.52 10.27 2.66
CA ALA A 276 14.96 11.62 2.60
C ALA A 276 14.40 11.95 1.21
N GLU A 277 15.00 11.47 0.13
CA GLU A 277 14.44 11.57 -1.23
C GLU A 277 13.11 10.80 -1.37
N LEU A 278 12.99 9.62 -0.74
CA LEU A 278 11.73 8.88 -0.68
C LEU A 278 10.62 9.71 -0.02
N LEU A 279 10.93 10.37 1.10
CA LEU A 279 9.99 11.26 1.80
C LEU A 279 9.63 12.48 0.94
N GLU A 280 10.60 13.10 0.27
CA GLU A 280 10.36 14.28 -0.57
C GLU A 280 9.52 13.97 -1.81
N GLY A 281 9.75 12.83 -2.45
CA GLY A 281 8.91 12.38 -3.56
C GLY A 281 7.45 12.17 -3.13
N ALA A 282 7.24 11.55 -1.97
CA ALA A 282 5.92 11.38 -1.40
C ALA A 282 5.28 12.73 -1.03
N ALA A 283 6.05 13.66 -0.44
CA ALA A 283 5.60 15.02 -0.15
C ALA A 283 5.21 15.81 -1.41
N ALA A 284 5.88 15.58 -2.53
CA ALA A 284 5.50 16.21 -3.80
C ALA A 284 4.12 15.72 -4.28
N MET A 285 3.82 14.44 -4.14
CA MET A 285 2.49 13.91 -4.42
C MET A 285 1.46 14.42 -3.41
N ASP A 286 1.81 14.59 -2.13
CA ASP A 286 0.93 15.20 -1.14
C ASP A 286 0.58 16.64 -1.53
N ARG A 287 1.55 17.45 -1.97
CA ARG A 287 1.30 18.82 -2.46
C ARG A 287 0.34 18.81 -3.64
N HIS A 288 0.57 17.95 -4.62
CA HIS A 288 -0.37 17.79 -5.75
C HIS A 288 -1.78 17.43 -5.26
N PHE A 289 -1.91 16.47 -4.35
CA PHE A 289 -3.20 16.06 -3.79
C PHE A 289 -3.91 17.20 -3.04
N VAL A 290 -3.17 18.01 -2.29
CA VAL A 290 -3.72 19.11 -1.46
C VAL A 290 -4.10 20.31 -2.30
N GLU A 291 -3.30 20.68 -3.29
CA GLU A 291 -3.38 21.93 -4.05
C GLU A 291 -4.24 21.83 -5.32
N THR A 292 -4.49 20.60 -5.82
CA THR A 292 -5.22 20.37 -7.06
C THR A 292 -6.67 19.98 -6.78
N ASP A 293 -7.61 20.53 -7.52
CA ASP A 293 -9.05 20.25 -7.38
C ASP A 293 -9.64 19.48 -8.58
N GLY A 294 -10.80 18.87 -8.36
CA GLY A 294 -11.56 18.17 -9.38
C GLY A 294 -10.82 17.04 -10.05
N ALA A 295 -11.13 16.76 -11.31
CA ALA A 295 -10.53 15.69 -12.08
C ALA A 295 -9.04 15.93 -12.45
N ALA A 296 -8.50 17.12 -12.22
CA ALA A 296 -7.07 17.39 -12.35
C ALA A 296 -6.25 16.78 -11.18
N ASN A 297 -6.89 16.52 -10.04
CA ASN A 297 -6.29 15.79 -8.93
C ASN A 297 -6.16 14.31 -9.29
N LEU A 298 -4.93 13.84 -9.52
CA LEU A 298 -4.67 12.52 -10.08
C LEU A 298 -5.14 11.36 -9.16
N PRO A 299 -4.91 11.38 -7.84
CA PRO A 299 -5.49 10.39 -6.93
C PRO A 299 -7.02 10.36 -6.94
N LEU A 300 -7.67 11.53 -7.01
CA LEU A 300 -9.13 11.62 -7.09
C LEU A 300 -9.65 11.10 -8.44
N ARG A 301 -8.97 11.41 -9.55
CA ARG A 301 -9.31 10.88 -10.88
C ARG A 301 -9.20 9.34 -10.91
N ALA A 302 -8.18 8.78 -10.26
CA ALA A 302 -8.04 7.34 -10.11
C ALA A 302 -9.22 6.73 -9.31
N ALA A 303 -9.63 7.40 -8.22
CA ALA A 303 -10.80 6.99 -7.45
C ALA A 303 -12.10 7.06 -8.28
N PHE A 304 -12.27 8.04 -9.19
CA PHE A 304 -13.38 8.07 -10.12
C PHE A 304 -13.41 6.83 -11.02
N ALA A 305 -12.26 6.41 -11.54
CA ALA A 305 -12.16 5.19 -12.32
C ALA A 305 -12.53 3.96 -11.48
N ASP A 306 -12.05 3.86 -10.24
CA ASP A 306 -12.39 2.77 -9.33
C ASP A 306 -13.89 2.68 -9.06
N GLN A 307 -14.54 3.82 -8.76
CA GLN A 307 -15.97 3.86 -8.49
C GLN A 307 -16.80 3.57 -9.76
N LEU A 308 -16.33 4.00 -10.94
CA LEU A 308 -16.96 3.62 -12.21
C LEU A 308 -17.03 2.10 -12.37
N TYR A 309 -15.91 1.41 -12.09
CA TYR A 309 -15.87 -0.04 -12.27
C TYR A 309 -16.54 -0.79 -11.12
N THR A 310 -16.24 -0.45 -9.89
CA THR A 310 -16.73 -1.20 -8.73
C THR A 310 -18.23 -1.00 -8.53
N ARG A 311 -18.71 0.24 -8.54
CA ARG A 311 -20.11 0.53 -8.21
C ARG A 311 -21.05 0.60 -9.41
N LEU A 312 -20.59 1.10 -10.55
CA LEU A 312 -21.46 1.31 -11.70
C LEU A 312 -21.39 0.19 -12.74
N ARG A 313 -20.23 -0.47 -12.88
CA ARG A 313 -20.05 -1.59 -13.81
C ARG A 313 -19.97 -2.96 -13.11
N GLY A 314 -19.98 -3.01 -11.79
CA GLY A 314 -20.05 -4.25 -10.99
C GLY A 314 -18.78 -5.10 -11.04
N CYS A 315 -17.62 -4.50 -11.32
CA CYS A 315 -16.34 -5.20 -11.28
C CYS A 315 -15.94 -5.44 -9.81
N GLN A 316 -15.85 -6.69 -9.41
CA GLN A 316 -15.55 -7.07 -8.02
C GLN A 316 -14.05 -7.13 -7.74
N THR A 317 -13.22 -7.11 -8.77
CA THR A 317 -11.76 -7.19 -8.64
C THR A 317 -11.08 -6.12 -9.46
N ARG A 318 -9.86 -5.73 -9.06
CA ARG A 318 -8.93 -4.91 -9.82
C ARG A 318 -7.56 -5.56 -9.81
N ALA A 319 -6.94 -5.68 -10.97
CA ALA A 319 -5.61 -6.24 -11.12
C ALA A 319 -4.54 -5.15 -11.24
N VAL A 320 -3.38 -5.37 -10.64
CA VAL A 320 -2.21 -4.48 -10.70
C VAL A 320 -1.03 -5.29 -11.21
N PHE A 321 -0.49 -4.93 -12.37
CA PHE A 321 0.68 -5.61 -12.95
C PHE A 321 1.85 -4.63 -13.09
N ALA A 322 2.89 -4.89 -12.31
CA ALA A 322 4.15 -4.15 -12.39
C ALA A 322 5.06 -4.76 -13.46
N TYR A 323 5.39 -3.99 -14.48
CA TYR A 323 6.38 -4.35 -15.49
C TYR A 323 7.74 -3.75 -15.11
N ASP A 324 8.14 -4.05 -13.90
CA ASP A 324 9.45 -3.82 -13.29
C ASP A 324 9.57 -4.80 -12.12
N GLU A 325 10.59 -5.65 -12.14
CA GLU A 325 10.80 -6.69 -11.14
C GLU A 325 11.01 -6.10 -9.73
N ARG A 326 11.52 -4.87 -9.64
CA ARG A 326 11.71 -4.14 -8.37
C ARG A 326 10.37 -3.75 -7.71
N LEU A 327 9.26 -3.77 -8.46
CA LEU A 327 7.90 -3.51 -7.97
C LEU A 327 7.07 -4.78 -7.76
N ARG A 328 7.69 -5.97 -7.74
CA ARG A 328 6.96 -7.26 -7.59
C ARG A 328 6.14 -7.34 -6.30
N LEU A 329 6.54 -6.62 -5.25
CA LEU A 329 5.81 -6.57 -3.97
C LEU A 329 4.71 -5.50 -3.92
N LEU A 330 4.63 -4.62 -4.93
CA LEU A 330 3.60 -3.57 -4.96
C LEU A 330 2.16 -4.12 -4.91
N PRO A 331 1.77 -5.17 -5.65
CA PRO A 331 0.42 -5.71 -5.53
C PRO A 331 0.08 -6.17 -4.10
N SER A 332 1.00 -6.82 -3.41
CA SER A 332 0.81 -7.27 -2.02
C SER A 332 0.69 -6.11 -1.03
N TYR A 333 1.48 -5.05 -1.21
CA TYR A 333 1.34 -3.82 -0.43
C TYR A 333 -0.03 -3.17 -0.64
N LEU A 334 -0.48 -3.06 -1.89
CA LEU A 334 -1.77 -2.47 -2.24
C LEU A 334 -2.97 -3.30 -1.74
N GLN A 335 -2.82 -4.62 -1.63
CA GLN A 335 -3.86 -5.47 -1.01
C GLN A 335 -4.18 -4.99 0.40
N GLN A 336 -3.17 -4.81 1.25
CA GLN A 336 -3.40 -4.29 2.59
C GLN A 336 -3.89 -2.85 2.55
N LEU A 337 -3.19 -1.97 1.84
CA LEU A 337 -3.53 -0.54 1.80
C LEU A 337 -5.00 -0.32 1.43
N GLU A 338 -5.50 -0.99 0.40
CA GLU A 338 -6.84 -0.74 -0.13
C GLU A 338 -7.93 -1.58 0.53
N MET A 339 -7.71 -2.90 0.68
CA MET A 339 -8.77 -3.77 1.18
C MET A 339 -8.97 -3.61 2.68
N GLU A 340 -7.93 -3.36 3.46
CA GLU A 340 -8.05 -3.07 4.89
C GLU A 340 -8.66 -1.68 5.13
N SER A 341 -8.31 -0.68 4.30
CA SER A 341 -8.89 0.67 4.42
C SER A 341 -10.35 0.72 3.97
N ASN A 342 -10.65 0.15 2.81
CA ASN A 342 -11.93 0.33 2.12
C ASN A 342 -12.87 -0.88 2.18
N GLY A 343 -12.42 -2.02 2.72
CA GLY A 343 -13.24 -3.20 2.93
C GLY A 343 -14.21 -3.05 4.10
N LYS A 344 -15.14 -2.09 4.03
CA LYS A 344 -16.06 -1.73 5.10
C LYS A 344 -17.51 -2.02 4.70
N SER A 345 -18.33 -2.40 5.68
CA SER A 345 -19.77 -2.63 5.52
C SER A 345 -20.64 -1.49 6.06
N VAL A 346 -20.02 -0.53 6.74
CA VAL A 346 -20.71 0.63 7.32
C VAL A 346 -20.04 1.94 6.91
N THR A 347 -20.82 3.01 6.87
CA THR A 347 -20.33 4.39 6.66
C THR A 347 -19.60 4.88 7.90
N ALA A 348 -18.91 6.02 7.79
CA ALA A 348 -18.29 6.71 8.91
C ALA A 348 -19.30 7.11 10.01
N ASP A 349 -20.58 7.25 9.64
CA ASP A 349 -21.69 7.55 10.56
C ASP A 349 -22.38 6.28 11.10
N GLY A 350 -21.85 5.09 10.82
CA GLY A 350 -22.37 3.80 11.32
C GLY A 350 -23.59 3.25 10.58
N LEU A 351 -23.93 3.81 9.42
CA LEU A 351 -25.04 3.32 8.59
C LEU A 351 -24.54 2.22 7.63
N PRO A 352 -25.41 1.26 7.23
CA PRO A 352 -25.04 0.28 6.21
C PRO A 352 -24.64 0.94 4.89
N VAL A 353 -23.55 0.50 4.26
CA VAL A 353 -23.13 1.00 2.95
C VAL A 353 -24.05 0.44 1.86
N SER A 354 -24.50 1.30 0.95
CA SER A 354 -25.31 0.92 -0.21
C SER A 354 -24.42 0.49 -1.38
N GLY A 355 -24.03 -0.76 -1.47
CA GLY A 355 -23.27 -1.32 -2.60
C GLY A 355 -21.82 -1.69 -2.25
N PRO A 356 -21.04 -2.18 -3.23
CA PRO A 356 -19.67 -2.63 -3.00
C PRO A 356 -18.76 -1.47 -2.58
N THR A 357 -17.76 -1.77 -1.75
CA THR A 357 -16.80 -0.80 -1.24
C THR A 357 -15.43 -0.95 -1.89
N ALA A 358 -14.60 -1.91 -1.46
CA ALA A 358 -13.32 -2.17 -2.08
C ALA A 358 -13.42 -3.28 -3.12
N PRO A 359 -12.79 -3.16 -4.30
CA PRO A 359 -12.54 -4.33 -5.13
C PRO A 359 -11.49 -5.23 -4.46
N ILE A 360 -11.53 -6.53 -4.77
CA ILE A 360 -10.44 -7.43 -4.42
C ILE A 360 -9.23 -7.03 -5.27
N THR A 361 -8.20 -6.47 -4.64
CA THR A 361 -6.95 -6.08 -5.30
C THR A 361 -6.03 -7.29 -5.38
N TRP A 362 -5.52 -7.58 -6.57
CA TRP A 362 -4.61 -8.70 -6.83
C TRP A 362 -3.68 -8.33 -8.00
N GLY A 363 -2.69 -9.16 -8.28
CA GLY A 363 -1.79 -8.89 -9.40
C GLY A 363 -0.50 -9.67 -9.31
N GLY A 364 0.52 -9.14 -9.97
CA GLY A 364 1.83 -9.76 -10.03
C GLY A 364 2.80 -8.94 -10.88
N VAL A 365 3.95 -9.55 -11.19
CA VAL A 365 4.95 -8.92 -12.05
C VAL A 365 4.76 -9.35 -13.52
N GLY A 366 4.78 -8.40 -14.43
CA GLY A 366 4.88 -8.67 -15.88
C GLY A 366 6.36 -8.92 -16.22
N THR A 367 6.70 -9.84 -17.10
CA THR A 367 5.89 -10.63 -18.03
C THR A 367 5.38 -11.97 -17.44
N ASP A 368 5.86 -12.39 -16.29
CA ASP A 368 5.52 -13.67 -15.65
C ASP A 368 3.99 -13.86 -15.52
N ALA A 369 3.31 -12.88 -14.95
CA ALA A 369 1.86 -12.90 -14.77
C ALA A 369 1.05 -13.08 -16.07
N GLN A 370 1.61 -12.67 -17.22
CA GLN A 370 0.94 -12.91 -18.52
C GLN A 370 0.74 -14.40 -18.78
N HIS A 371 1.70 -15.22 -18.41
CA HIS A 371 1.67 -16.66 -18.60
C HIS A 371 0.83 -17.40 -17.55
N ALA A 372 0.44 -16.71 -16.48
CA ALA A 372 -0.35 -17.30 -15.40
C ALA A 372 -1.83 -16.93 -15.48
N VAL A 373 -2.17 -15.64 -15.66
CA VAL A 373 -3.55 -15.15 -15.41
C VAL A 373 -4.20 -14.41 -16.58
N PHE A 374 -3.47 -14.04 -17.62
CA PHE A 374 -4.02 -13.20 -18.69
C PHE A 374 -5.04 -13.91 -19.60
N GLN A 375 -5.09 -15.24 -19.58
CA GLN A 375 -6.18 -15.98 -20.21
C GLN A 375 -7.55 -15.51 -19.69
N LEU A 376 -7.69 -15.35 -18.36
CA LEU A 376 -8.91 -14.83 -17.74
C LEU A 376 -9.19 -13.38 -18.18
N LEU A 377 -8.16 -12.54 -18.15
CA LEU A 377 -8.29 -11.12 -18.48
C LEU A 377 -8.74 -10.90 -19.93
N HIS A 378 -8.25 -11.68 -20.87
CA HIS A 378 -8.56 -11.54 -22.28
C HIS A 378 -9.87 -12.22 -22.69
N GLN A 379 -10.14 -13.43 -22.22
CA GLN A 379 -11.24 -14.27 -22.72
C GLN A 379 -12.21 -14.72 -21.63
N GLY A 380 -11.92 -14.45 -20.34
CA GLY A 380 -12.81 -14.81 -19.25
C GLY A 380 -14.11 -14.00 -19.26
N THR A 381 -15.11 -14.49 -18.52
CA THR A 381 -16.41 -13.84 -18.37
C THR A 381 -16.42 -12.70 -17.35
N VAL A 382 -15.43 -12.67 -16.44
CA VAL A 382 -15.26 -11.60 -15.46
C VAL A 382 -14.42 -10.46 -16.06
N ILE A 383 -14.89 -9.23 -15.91
CA ILE A 383 -14.13 -8.04 -16.27
C ILE A 383 -13.39 -7.55 -15.03
N ALA A 384 -12.07 -7.53 -15.07
CA ALA A 384 -11.22 -6.91 -14.08
C ALA A 384 -10.54 -5.70 -14.72
N PRO A 385 -10.75 -4.47 -14.22
CA PRO A 385 -9.91 -3.33 -14.57
C PRO A 385 -8.46 -3.61 -14.22
N VAL A 386 -7.54 -3.16 -15.09
CA VAL A 386 -6.11 -3.43 -14.92
C VAL A 386 -5.35 -2.11 -14.78
N ASP A 387 -4.49 -2.02 -13.76
CA ASP A 387 -3.46 -0.99 -13.67
C ASP A 387 -2.12 -1.59 -14.11
N PHE A 388 -1.55 -1.10 -15.20
CA PHE A 388 -0.19 -1.40 -15.64
C PHE A 388 0.76 -0.34 -15.09
N ILE A 389 1.87 -0.78 -14.48
CA ILE A 389 2.89 0.12 -13.93
C ILE A 389 4.24 -0.30 -14.50
N ALA A 390 4.99 0.63 -15.07
CA ALA A 390 6.31 0.34 -15.63
C ALA A 390 7.26 1.53 -15.45
N ALA A 391 8.57 1.25 -15.35
CA ALA A 391 9.61 2.27 -15.46
C ALA A 391 10.04 2.43 -16.92
N ILE A 392 10.31 3.67 -17.37
CA ILE A 392 10.78 3.94 -18.73
C ILE A 392 12.27 3.62 -18.84
N GLN A 393 13.06 3.94 -17.80
CA GLN A 393 14.47 3.59 -17.75
C GLN A 393 14.67 2.21 -17.12
N PRO A 394 15.61 1.41 -17.65
CA PRO A 394 15.94 0.11 -17.07
C PRO A 394 16.57 0.29 -15.67
N GLY A 395 16.33 -0.68 -14.79
CA GLY A 395 16.97 -0.75 -13.47
C GLY A 395 18.19 -1.68 -13.43
N ASP A 396 18.73 -2.05 -14.59
CA ASP A 396 19.83 -3.01 -14.71
C ASP A 396 20.81 -2.59 -15.81
N GLY A 397 21.96 -3.25 -15.86
CA GLY A 397 23.02 -3.02 -16.86
C GLY A 397 23.05 -4.04 -18.01
N LEU A 398 21.96 -4.78 -18.23
CA LEU A 398 21.88 -5.79 -19.29
C LEU A 398 21.66 -5.16 -20.67
N ASP A 399 21.57 -6.02 -21.72
CA ASP A 399 21.28 -5.57 -23.08
C ASP A 399 19.94 -4.81 -23.08
N PRO A 400 19.88 -3.57 -23.61
CA PRO A 400 18.66 -2.77 -23.72
C PRO A 400 17.48 -3.46 -24.39
N ALA A 401 17.73 -4.56 -25.13
CA ALA A 401 16.68 -5.38 -25.73
C ALA A 401 15.75 -5.99 -24.67
N HIS A 402 16.27 -6.36 -23.50
CA HIS A 402 15.44 -6.88 -22.39
C HIS A 402 14.37 -5.89 -21.99
N HIS A 403 14.76 -4.68 -21.69
CA HIS A 403 13.86 -3.61 -21.23
C HIS A 403 12.87 -3.19 -22.33
N ARG A 404 13.33 -3.07 -23.57
CA ARG A 404 12.47 -2.78 -24.73
C ARG A 404 11.39 -3.85 -24.92
N ILE A 405 11.74 -5.14 -24.77
CA ILE A 405 10.79 -6.26 -24.87
C ILE A 405 9.79 -6.18 -23.70
N LEU A 406 10.24 -5.88 -22.49
CA LEU A 406 9.39 -5.73 -21.30
C LEU A 406 8.33 -4.63 -21.52
N LEU A 407 8.74 -3.43 -21.93
CA LEU A 407 7.83 -2.31 -22.20
C LEU A 407 6.87 -2.61 -23.37
N ALA A 408 7.38 -3.23 -24.45
CA ALA A 408 6.55 -3.63 -25.58
C ALA A 408 5.44 -4.61 -25.13
N ASN A 409 5.75 -5.56 -24.26
CA ASN A 409 4.76 -6.46 -23.67
C ASN A 409 3.73 -5.70 -22.84
N CYS A 410 4.15 -4.81 -21.95
CA CYS A 410 3.26 -3.98 -21.15
C CYS A 410 2.23 -3.25 -22.01
N PHE A 411 2.70 -2.51 -23.00
CA PHE A 411 1.83 -1.72 -23.88
C PHE A 411 0.94 -2.57 -24.78
N ALA A 412 1.47 -3.72 -25.26
CA ALA A 412 0.71 -4.65 -26.07
C ALA A 412 -0.48 -5.26 -25.31
N GLN A 413 -0.32 -5.54 -24.01
CA GLN A 413 -1.44 -6.07 -23.21
C GLN A 413 -2.58 -5.05 -23.08
N GLY A 414 -2.29 -3.79 -22.76
CA GLY A 414 -3.31 -2.74 -22.71
C GLY A 414 -4.00 -2.51 -24.05
N ALA A 415 -3.25 -2.56 -25.15
CA ALA A 415 -3.80 -2.44 -26.51
C ALA A 415 -4.70 -3.64 -26.89
N ALA A 416 -4.26 -4.87 -26.58
CA ALA A 416 -5.01 -6.08 -26.87
C ALA A 416 -6.29 -6.22 -26.04
N LEU A 417 -6.24 -5.86 -24.74
CA LEU A 417 -7.40 -5.83 -23.86
C LEU A 417 -8.47 -4.87 -24.39
N MET A 418 -8.06 -3.70 -24.85
CA MET A 418 -8.98 -2.70 -25.42
C MET A 418 -9.56 -3.16 -26.75
N ALA A 419 -8.69 -3.55 -27.70
CA ALA A 419 -9.10 -3.76 -29.08
C ALA A 419 -9.87 -5.08 -29.29
N GLY A 420 -9.48 -6.14 -28.58
CA GLY A 420 -9.96 -7.49 -28.88
C GLY A 420 -9.56 -7.96 -30.28
N LYS A 421 -10.08 -9.12 -30.68
CA LYS A 421 -9.89 -9.68 -32.01
C LYS A 421 -10.97 -10.72 -32.30
N ALA A 422 -11.77 -10.53 -33.35
CA ALA A 422 -12.67 -11.54 -33.81
C ALA A 422 -11.91 -12.66 -34.60
N ALA A 423 -12.36 -13.89 -34.46
CA ALA A 423 -11.85 -15.03 -35.20
C ALA A 423 -13.02 -15.97 -35.60
N ASP A 424 -12.85 -16.76 -36.68
CA ASP A 424 -13.85 -17.74 -37.10
C ASP A 424 -14.07 -18.82 -36.02
N ASP A 425 -13.00 -19.21 -35.35
CA ASP A 425 -13.05 -20.09 -34.20
C ASP A 425 -13.36 -19.25 -32.93
N PRO A 426 -14.52 -19.48 -32.28
CA PRO A 426 -14.89 -18.74 -31.05
C PRO A 426 -13.84 -18.86 -29.91
N ALA A 427 -13.12 -20.00 -29.84
CA ALA A 427 -12.07 -20.20 -28.85
C ALA A 427 -10.85 -19.29 -29.06
N ARG A 428 -10.71 -18.70 -30.25
CA ARG A 428 -9.64 -17.77 -30.63
C ARG A 428 -10.10 -16.32 -30.73
N SER A 429 -11.35 -16.05 -30.34
CA SER A 429 -11.91 -14.70 -30.31
C SER A 429 -11.63 -14.01 -28.99
N TYR A 430 -11.27 -12.75 -29.04
CA TYR A 430 -11.01 -11.87 -27.90
C TYR A 430 -12.08 -10.79 -27.90
N PRO A 431 -12.95 -10.71 -26.87
CA PRO A 431 -14.05 -9.73 -26.83
C PRO A 431 -13.59 -8.27 -26.96
N GLY A 432 -12.42 -7.92 -26.43
CA GLY A 432 -12.02 -6.52 -26.29
C GLY A 432 -12.84 -5.77 -25.24
N ASP A 433 -12.83 -4.44 -25.34
CA ASP A 433 -13.53 -3.53 -24.41
C ASP A 433 -13.17 -3.75 -22.94
N ARG A 434 -11.95 -4.25 -22.67
CA ARG A 434 -11.38 -4.51 -21.36
C ARG A 434 -10.58 -3.30 -20.90
N PRO A 435 -10.94 -2.70 -19.76
CA PRO A 435 -10.33 -1.44 -19.34
C PRO A 435 -8.95 -1.63 -18.72
N SER A 436 -8.08 -0.66 -18.99
CA SER A 436 -6.81 -0.54 -18.30
C SER A 436 -6.40 0.92 -18.10
N ALA A 437 -5.68 1.20 -17.01
CA ALA A 437 -4.90 2.41 -16.82
C ALA A 437 -3.41 2.07 -16.90
N THR A 438 -2.58 3.07 -17.20
CA THR A 438 -1.13 2.88 -17.24
C THR A 438 -0.44 3.98 -16.45
N ILE A 439 0.49 3.60 -15.57
CA ILE A 439 1.36 4.51 -14.83
C ILE A 439 2.78 4.25 -15.31
N LEU A 440 3.39 5.26 -15.92
CA LEU A 440 4.78 5.20 -16.39
C LEU A 440 5.64 6.09 -15.50
N VAL A 441 6.54 5.47 -14.75
CA VAL A 441 7.57 6.14 -13.98
C VAL A 441 8.78 6.35 -14.89
N GLU A 442 9.33 7.55 -14.97
CA GLU A 442 10.49 7.81 -15.84
C GLU A 442 11.68 6.95 -15.41
N GLU A 443 12.05 7.03 -14.14
CA GLU A 443 13.06 6.21 -13.49
C GLU A 443 12.54 5.78 -12.12
N LEU A 444 12.68 4.50 -11.78
CA LEU A 444 12.33 4.02 -10.44
C LEU A 444 13.51 4.28 -9.51
N ASN A 445 13.39 5.35 -8.74
CA ASN A 445 14.30 5.77 -7.67
C ASN A 445 13.52 6.08 -6.40
N ALA A 446 14.18 6.50 -5.34
CA ALA A 446 13.55 6.75 -4.05
C ALA A 446 12.42 7.80 -4.15
N ALA A 447 12.65 8.92 -4.82
CA ALA A 447 11.65 9.99 -4.94
C ALA A 447 10.40 9.53 -5.73
N THR A 448 10.59 8.88 -6.88
CA THR A 448 9.47 8.41 -7.71
C THR A 448 8.70 7.25 -7.07
N LEU A 449 9.39 6.36 -6.34
CA LEU A 449 8.73 5.33 -5.53
C LEU A 449 7.90 5.96 -4.41
N GLY A 450 8.45 6.95 -3.70
CA GLY A 450 7.73 7.70 -2.67
C GLY A 450 6.44 8.33 -3.20
N ALA A 451 6.53 9.00 -4.33
CA ALA A 451 5.38 9.60 -5.00
C ALA A 451 4.34 8.56 -5.45
N LEU A 452 4.78 7.41 -5.97
CA LEU A 452 3.90 6.33 -6.39
C LEU A 452 3.12 5.72 -5.20
N ILE A 453 3.79 5.49 -4.07
CA ILE A 453 3.14 4.98 -2.86
C ILE A 453 2.14 6.01 -2.33
N ALA A 454 2.53 7.29 -2.20
CA ALA A 454 1.65 8.36 -1.74
C ALA A 454 0.43 8.56 -2.67
N PHE A 455 0.59 8.40 -3.99
CA PHE A 455 -0.52 8.38 -4.94
C PHE A 455 -1.56 7.32 -4.57
N HIS A 456 -1.13 6.10 -4.25
CA HIS A 456 -2.04 5.02 -3.87
C HIS A 456 -2.69 5.24 -2.49
N GLU A 457 -1.98 5.85 -1.53
CA GLU A 457 -2.55 6.25 -0.24
C GLU A 457 -3.69 7.27 -0.44
N HIS A 458 -3.46 8.30 -1.25
CA HIS A 458 -4.48 9.32 -1.54
C HIS A 458 -5.63 8.79 -2.38
N ARG A 459 -5.38 7.89 -3.34
CA ARG A 459 -6.42 7.17 -4.10
C ARG A 459 -7.33 6.38 -3.15
N THR A 460 -6.73 5.69 -2.18
CA THR A 460 -7.46 4.91 -1.17
C THR A 460 -8.33 5.81 -0.30
N PHE A 461 -7.80 6.93 0.18
CA PHE A 461 -8.56 7.94 0.91
C PHE A 461 -9.68 8.58 0.07
N ALA A 462 -9.39 8.93 -1.17
CA ALA A 462 -10.39 9.52 -2.07
C ALA A 462 -11.56 8.54 -2.31
N ASN A 463 -11.27 7.26 -2.55
CA ASN A 463 -12.29 6.21 -2.64
C ASN A 463 -13.16 6.15 -1.37
N ALA A 464 -12.54 6.17 -0.19
CA ALA A 464 -13.26 6.14 1.08
C ALA A 464 -14.21 7.32 1.23
N VAL A 465 -13.77 8.53 0.88
CA VAL A 465 -14.60 9.74 0.95
C VAL A 465 -15.79 9.64 0.00
N LEU A 466 -15.59 9.20 -1.25
CA LEU A 466 -16.67 9.03 -2.23
C LEU A 466 -17.71 8.00 -1.79
N MET A 467 -17.29 7.01 -0.99
CA MET A 467 -18.18 5.99 -0.43
C MET A 467 -18.77 6.36 0.95
N GLY A 468 -18.26 7.43 1.58
CA GLY A 468 -18.66 7.85 2.92
C GLY A 468 -18.21 6.94 4.06
N ILE A 469 -17.11 6.19 3.88
CA ILE A 469 -16.58 5.23 4.86
C ILE A 469 -15.36 5.78 5.61
N ASN A 470 -14.98 5.15 6.74
CA ASN A 470 -13.74 5.43 7.46
C ASN A 470 -12.60 4.48 6.99
N PRO A 471 -11.51 5.00 6.36
CA PRO A 471 -10.42 4.17 5.84
C PRO A 471 -9.33 3.86 6.89
N PHE A 472 -9.44 4.33 8.12
CA PHE A 472 -8.30 4.35 9.06
C PHE A 472 -8.36 3.33 10.18
N ASP A 473 -9.51 2.66 10.39
CA ASP A 473 -9.67 1.54 11.31
C ASP A 473 -9.50 0.16 10.63
N GLN A 474 -9.46 -0.92 11.45
CA GLN A 474 -9.31 -2.29 10.96
C GLN A 474 -9.92 -3.33 11.92
N PHE A 475 -11.12 -3.09 12.46
CA PHE A 475 -11.78 -4.01 13.41
C PHE A 475 -12.03 -5.42 12.86
N GLY A 476 -12.07 -5.57 11.53
CA GLY A 476 -12.29 -6.87 10.88
C GLY A 476 -11.25 -7.95 11.19
N VAL A 477 -10.05 -7.56 11.66
CA VAL A 477 -8.98 -8.51 12.04
C VAL A 477 -8.99 -8.88 13.52
N GLU A 478 -9.83 -8.24 14.36
CA GLU A 478 -9.77 -8.40 15.82
C GLU A 478 -10.43 -9.72 16.28
N LEU A 479 -11.55 -10.11 15.67
CA LEU A 479 -12.27 -11.34 16.05
C LEU A 479 -11.39 -12.58 15.88
N GLY A 480 -10.66 -12.70 14.77
CA GLY A 480 -9.74 -13.81 14.53
C GLY A 480 -8.65 -13.90 15.60
N LYS A 481 -8.08 -12.76 15.99
CA LYS A 481 -7.06 -12.67 17.05
C LYS A 481 -7.63 -13.06 18.41
N GLN A 482 -8.85 -12.63 18.72
CA GLN A 482 -9.53 -13.02 19.95
C GLN A 482 -9.73 -14.54 20.01
N ILE A 483 -10.27 -15.14 18.94
CA ILE A 483 -10.50 -16.60 18.86
C ILE A 483 -9.18 -17.36 18.95
N ALA A 484 -8.12 -16.92 18.26
CA ALA A 484 -6.80 -17.53 18.37
C ALA A 484 -6.27 -17.53 19.81
N GLY A 485 -6.43 -16.41 20.53
CA GLY A 485 -6.06 -16.33 21.95
C GLY A 485 -6.96 -17.17 22.87
N GLU A 486 -8.20 -17.43 22.50
CA GLU A 486 -9.09 -18.36 23.23
C GLU A 486 -8.68 -19.82 23.00
N ILE A 487 -8.27 -20.18 21.78
CA ILE A 487 -7.71 -21.50 21.46
C ILE A 487 -6.43 -21.75 22.26
N ASP A 488 -5.51 -20.81 22.27
CA ASP A 488 -4.21 -20.94 22.98
C ASP A 488 -4.41 -21.13 24.51
N ARG A 489 -5.36 -20.40 25.09
CA ARG A 489 -5.68 -20.53 26.55
C ARG A 489 -6.44 -21.79 26.90
N GLY A 490 -7.12 -22.41 25.94
CA GLY A 490 -8.02 -23.54 26.16
C GLY A 490 -9.29 -23.22 26.96
N GLY A 491 -10.13 -24.21 27.16
CA GLY A 491 -11.32 -24.12 28.03
C GLY A 491 -12.57 -23.50 27.39
N VAL A 492 -12.51 -23.06 26.13
CA VAL A 492 -13.66 -22.60 25.33
C VAL A 492 -14.04 -23.70 24.33
N ARG A 493 -15.32 -23.90 24.12
CA ARG A 493 -15.84 -24.82 23.08
C ARG A 493 -16.15 -24.03 21.81
N PHE A 494 -15.77 -24.59 20.68
CA PHE A 494 -16.03 -24.05 19.35
C PHE A 494 -17.07 -24.90 18.60
N ASP A 495 -17.35 -24.58 17.36
CA ASP A 495 -18.15 -25.39 16.48
C ASP A 495 -17.48 -26.76 16.21
N ALA A 496 -18.28 -27.77 15.83
CA ALA A 496 -17.79 -29.13 15.68
C ALA A 496 -16.67 -29.29 14.64
N SER A 497 -16.60 -28.41 13.63
CA SER A 497 -15.51 -28.43 12.63
C SER A 497 -14.20 -27.91 13.22
N THR A 498 -14.26 -26.79 13.95
CA THR A 498 -13.10 -26.24 14.63
C THR A 498 -12.54 -27.20 15.68
N GLU A 499 -13.42 -27.81 16.51
CA GLU A 499 -13.02 -28.81 17.50
C GLU A 499 -12.27 -30.01 16.85
N ALA A 500 -12.84 -30.55 15.75
CA ALA A 500 -12.21 -31.67 15.03
C ALA A 500 -10.82 -31.27 14.42
N LEU A 501 -10.67 -30.04 13.96
CA LEU A 501 -9.39 -29.54 13.44
C LEU A 501 -8.34 -29.36 14.54
N LEU A 502 -8.74 -28.83 15.70
CA LEU A 502 -7.86 -28.71 16.88
C LEU A 502 -7.42 -30.08 17.38
N GLU A 503 -8.32 -31.05 17.45
CA GLU A 503 -7.98 -32.45 17.81
C GLU A 503 -7.00 -33.06 16.81
N ALA A 504 -7.24 -32.89 15.49
CA ALA A 504 -6.38 -33.41 14.44
C ALA A 504 -4.97 -32.76 14.45
N ALA A 505 -4.89 -31.49 14.84
CA ALA A 505 -3.64 -30.74 14.96
C ALA A 505 -2.92 -30.99 16.31
N GLY A 506 -3.54 -31.69 17.28
CA GLY A 506 -2.98 -31.88 18.62
C GLY A 506 -2.92 -30.61 19.47
N ILE A 507 -3.77 -29.61 19.16
CA ILE A 507 -3.85 -28.32 19.86
C ILE A 507 -4.97 -28.32 20.93
N GLY A 508 -5.76 -29.35 21.02
CA GLY A 508 -6.89 -29.47 21.95
C GLY A 508 -6.53 -30.36 23.13
N GLY A 509 -6.53 -29.81 24.32
CA GLY A 509 -6.35 -30.57 25.56
C GLY A 509 -6.73 -29.76 26.79
#